data_7dae9d0c673c3f0e205b731e08e7a914
#
_entry.id   7dae9d0c673c3f0e205b731e08e7a914
#
_cell.length_a   1.000
_cell.length_b   1.000
_cell.length_c   1.000
_cell.angle_alpha   90.00
_cell.angle_beta   90.00
_cell.angle_gamma   90.00
#
_symmetry.space_group_name_H-M   'P 1'
#
loop_
_entity.id
_entity.type
_entity.pdbx_description
1 polymer ?
#
loop_
_entity_poly.entity_id
_entity_poly.type
_entity_poly.pdbx_seq_one_letter_code
_entity_poly.pdbx_strand_id
1 'polypeptide(L)'
;MIQSKNAEANTVKAVGQIDVNKFVSIFKRGGTKRVLFFGNSITRHEPNPDLGWYGDWGMAASSKEKDYVHLVVAELDKRFGKVDYCIAQGAMWEWGYRNSDEVLNEYYSEVRDFDANIIVIRIGENITAPKHLEVSCKPHFAKAVDFLVGKSAEKVIITDMFWYAIYNDCLREVCEEKGHTFCHLTDLENDESTMAKGLFEHKGVAGHPGDYGMQCIADRILAKIFEE
;
A
#
# COMPACT_ATOMS: atom_id res chain seq x y z
N MET A 1 25.65 2.27 -18.15
CA MET A 1 24.39 2.01 -17.42
C MET A 1 24.54 0.68 -16.70
N ILE A 2 24.51 0.69 -15.37
CA ILE A 2 24.47 -0.54 -14.58
C ILE A 2 23.08 -1.11 -14.74
N GLN A 3 22.95 -2.26 -15.37
CA GLN A 3 21.67 -2.95 -15.47
C GLN A 3 21.23 -3.38 -14.07
N SER A 4 19.97 -3.11 -13.73
CA SER A 4 19.38 -3.61 -12.49
C SER A 4 19.54 -5.13 -12.44
N LYS A 5 19.95 -5.64 -11.27
CA LYS A 5 19.99 -7.10 -11.05
C LYS A 5 18.59 -7.72 -11.03
N ASN A 6 17.56 -6.89 -10.90
CA ASN A 6 16.17 -7.29 -10.95
C ASN A 6 15.61 -7.08 -12.36
N ALA A 7 16.10 -7.87 -13.32
CA ALA A 7 15.76 -7.73 -14.74
C ALA A 7 14.25 -7.88 -15.02
N GLU A 8 13.54 -8.70 -14.24
CA GLU A 8 12.10 -8.92 -14.44
C GLU A 8 11.29 -7.63 -14.18
N ALA A 9 11.59 -6.90 -13.10
CA ALA A 9 10.93 -5.63 -12.80
C ALA A 9 11.16 -4.57 -13.88
N ASN A 10 12.29 -4.64 -14.58
CA ASN A 10 12.66 -3.68 -15.62
C ASN A 10 12.18 -4.05 -17.03
N THR A 11 11.74 -5.27 -17.25
CA THR A 11 11.34 -5.78 -18.58
C THR A 11 9.84 -5.91 -18.76
N VAL A 12 9.09 -6.07 -17.67
CA VAL A 12 7.63 -6.18 -17.73
C VAL A 12 7.02 -4.80 -17.98
N LYS A 13 6.29 -4.68 -19.09
CA LYS A 13 5.55 -3.44 -19.39
C LYS A 13 4.24 -3.42 -18.61
N ALA A 14 3.90 -2.27 -18.04
CA ALA A 14 2.63 -2.06 -17.36
C ALA A 14 1.40 -2.10 -18.29
N VAL A 15 1.61 -2.04 -19.59
CA VAL A 15 0.54 -1.98 -20.60
C VAL A 15 -0.41 -3.17 -20.46
N GLY A 16 -1.67 -2.85 -20.21
CA GLY A 16 -2.74 -3.85 -20.07
C GLY A 16 -2.91 -4.42 -18.66
N GLN A 17 -2.11 -4.00 -17.69
CA GLN A 17 -2.23 -4.45 -16.30
C GLN A 17 -3.17 -3.55 -15.49
N ILE A 18 -2.83 -2.27 -15.37
CA ILE A 18 -3.62 -1.24 -14.67
C ILE A 18 -3.61 0.03 -15.54
N ASP A 19 -4.72 0.76 -15.57
CA ASP A 19 -4.73 2.08 -16.20
C ASP A 19 -3.86 3.03 -15.37
N VAL A 20 -2.71 3.40 -15.92
CA VAL A 20 -1.69 4.22 -15.27
C VAL A 20 -2.17 5.62 -14.88
N ASN A 21 -3.28 6.08 -15.47
CA ASN A 21 -3.88 7.36 -15.15
C ASN A 21 -4.90 7.29 -14.01
N LYS A 22 -5.13 6.09 -13.44
CA LYS A 22 -6.09 5.90 -12.36
C LYS A 22 -5.38 5.66 -11.04
N PHE A 23 -5.84 6.40 -10.02
CA PHE A 23 -5.44 6.16 -8.63
C PHE A 23 -6.15 4.97 -7.98
N VAL A 24 -7.29 4.55 -8.55
CA VAL A 24 -8.08 3.41 -8.09
C VAL A 24 -8.20 2.38 -9.21
N SER A 25 -7.87 1.14 -8.93
CA SER A 25 -7.99 0.02 -9.86
C SER A 25 -8.73 -1.13 -9.20
N ILE A 26 -9.87 -1.53 -9.80
CA ILE A 26 -10.76 -2.56 -9.27
C ILE A 26 -10.68 -3.80 -10.16
N PHE A 27 -10.36 -4.93 -9.55
CA PHE A 27 -10.24 -6.24 -10.19
C PHE A 27 -11.41 -7.13 -9.75
N LYS A 28 -12.46 -7.18 -10.57
CA LYS A 28 -13.62 -8.05 -10.37
C LYS A 28 -13.31 -9.43 -10.94
N ARG A 29 -13.16 -10.43 -10.08
CA ARG A 29 -12.79 -11.80 -10.43
C ARG A 29 -13.92 -12.81 -10.13
N GLY A 30 -15.08 -12.29 -9.72
CA GLY A 30 -16.24 -13.07 -9.34
C GLY A 30 -16.15 -13.65 -7.92
N GLY A 31 -15.36 -13.02 -7.06
CA GLY A 31 -15.19 -13.41 -5.67
C GLY A 31 -16.36 -13.02 -4.78
N THR A 32 -16.52 -13.77 -3.69
CA THR A 32 -17.51 -13.46 -2.63
C THR A 32 -16.96 -12.48 -1.58
N LYS A 33 -15.64 -12.38 -1.48
CA LYS A 33 -14.93 -11.40 -0.63
C LYS A 33 -14.28 -10.32 -1.47
N ARG A 34 -14.30 -9.10 -0.96
CA ARG A 34 -13.70 -7.91 -1.55
C ARG A 34 -12.60 -7.38 -0.63
N VAL A 35 -11.44 -7.10 -1.19
CA VAL A 35 -10.25 -6.67 -0.45
C VAL A 35 -9.78 -5.32 -0.98
N LEU A 36 -9.63 -4.33 -0.11
CA LEU A 36 -9.06 -3.03 -0.43
C LEU A 36 -7.62 -2.95 0.06
N PHE A 37 -6.72 -2.48 -0.80
CA PHE A 37 -5.38 -2.05 -0.45
C PHE A 37 -5.26 -0.56 -0.73
N PHE A 38 -5.17 0.24 0.32
CA PHE A 38 -4.95 1.67 0.24
C PHE A 38 -3.53 1.99 0.70
N GLY A 39 -2.67 2.44 -0.20
CA GLY A 39 -1.27 2.67 0.12
C GLY A 39 -0.55 3.47 -0.97
N ASN A 40 0.74 3.70 -0.79
CA ASN A 40 1.58 4.49 -1.70
C ASN A 40 2.48 3.62 -2.60
N SER A 41 3.71 4.05 -2.89
CA SER A 41 4.63 3.39 -3.82
C SER A 41 4.91 1.92 -3.50
N ILE A 42 4.94 1.51 -2.21
CA ILE A 42 5.12 0.10 -1.82
C ILE A 42 3.88 -0.73 -2.19
N THR A 43 2.70 -0.12 -2.25
CA THR A 43 1.45 -0.79 -2.66
C THR A 43 1.33 -0.87 -4.18
N ARG A 44 1.56 0.26 -4.85
CA ARG A 44 1.61 0.37 -6.31
C ARG A 44 2.35 1.65 -6.70
N HIS A 45 3.21 1.54 -7.69
CA HIS A 45 3.82 2.69 -8.35
C HIS A 45 3.80 2.45 -9.86
N GLU A 46 3.29 3.42 -10.62
CA GLU A 46 3.32 3.40 -12.08
C GLU A 46 4.76 3.43 -12.61
N PRO A 47 4.99 3.03 -13.87
CA PRO A 47 6.30 3.13 -14.50
C PRO A 47 6.85 4.55 -14.46
N ASN A 48 8.10 4.68 -14.03
CA ASN A 48 8.84 5.93 -14.04
C ASN A 48 10.28 5.68 -14.53
N PRO A 49 10.53 5.80 -15.85
CA PRO A 49 11.84 5.56 -16.43
C PRO A 49 12.96 6.43 -15.86
N ASP A 50 12.65 7.64 -15.39
CA ASP A 50 13.64 8.55 -14.79
C ASP A 50 14.18 8.00 -13.45
N LEU A 51 13.40 7.15 -12.79
CA LEU A 51 13.81 6.41 -11.60
C LEU A 51 14.39 5.03 -11.92
N GLY A 52 14.41 4.62 -13.19
CA GLY A 52 14.74 3.25 -13.60
C GLY A 52 13.69 2.22 -13.16
N TRP A 53 12.46 2.66 -12.89
CA TRP A 53 11.33 1.80 -12.54
C TRP A 53 10.38 1.61 -13.73
N TYR A 54 10.08 0.37 -14.08
CA TYR A 54 9.25 0.01 -15.24
C TYR A 54 8.04 -0.86 -14.87
N GLY A 55 7.86 -1.20 -13.59
CA GLY A 55 6.72 -1.95 -13.10
C GLY A 55 5.48 -1.08 -12.88
N ASP A 56 4.32 -1.71 -12.77
CA ASP A 56 3.06 -1.12 -12.33
C ASP A 56 2.47 -1.95 -11.18
N TRP A 57 3.28 -2.13 -10.15
CA TRP A 57 3.00 -2.87 -8.93
C TRP A 57 3.80 -2.27 -7.77
N GLY A 58 3.87 -2.95 -6.63
CA GLY A 58 4.66 -2.49 -5.47
C GLY A 58 6.12 -2.24 -5.85
N MET A 59 6.57 -0.98 -5.70
CA MET A 59 7.91 -0.54 -6.15
C MET A 59 9.00 -1.41 -5.54
N ALA A 60 9.94 -1.81 -6.38
CA ALA A 60 11.10 -2.64 -6.12
C ALA A 60 10.85 -4.16 -5.97
N ALA A 61 9.61 -4.64 -5.98
CA ALA A 61 9.35 -6.05 -6.21
C ALA A 61 9.77 -6.46 -7.64
N SER A 62 10.32 -7.67 -7.80
CA SER A 62 10.83 -8.13 -9.09
C SER A 62 9.74 -8.42 -10.12
N SER A 63 8.54 -8.73 -9.65
CA SER A 63 7.35 -8.89 -10.47
C SER A 63 6.11 -8.56 -9.64
N LYS A 64 4.99 -8.43 -10.34
CA LYS A 64 3.69 -8.19 -9.74
C LYS A 64 3.30 -9.27 -8.74
N GLU A 65 3.59 -10.53 -9.03
CA GLU A 65 3.26 -11.69 -8.18
C GLU A 65 4.06 -11.71 -6.88
N LYS A 66 5.12 -10.89 -6.79
CA LYS A 66 6.02 -10.82 -5.65
C LYS A 66 5.86 -9.56 -4.81
N ASP A 67 4.98 -8.63 -5.21
CA ASP A 67 4.61 -7.53 -4.32
C ASP A 67 3.65 -8.03 -3.22
N TYR A 68 3.59 -7.28 -2.10
CA TYR A 68 2.81 -7.71 -0.96
C TYR A 68 1.30 -7.82 -1.26
N VAL A 69 0.77 -6.98 -2.14
CA VAL A 69 -0.66 -6.97 -2.52
C VAL A 69 -1.04 -8.30 -3.14
N HIS A 70 -0.28 -8.72 -4.16
CA HIS A 70 -0.58 -9.94 -4.90
C HIS A 70 -0.24 -11.20 -4.10
N LEU A 71 0.75 -11.15 -3.22
CA LEU A 71 1.03 -12.22 -2.24
C LEU A 71 -0.16 -12.40 -1.29
N VAL A 72 -0.69 -11.31 -0.72
CA VAL A 72 -1.88 -11.36 0.14
C VAL A 72 -3.09 -11.87 -0.62
N VAL A 73 -3.35 -11.36 -1.83
CA VAL A 73 -4.47 -11.83 -2.67
C VAL A 73 -4.36 -13.32 -2.97
N ALA A 74 -3.16 -13.83 -3.28
CA ALA A 74 -2.94 -15.25 -3.56
C ALA A 74 -3.27 -16.15 -2.35
N GLU A 75 -2.93 -15.71 -1.13
CA GLU A 75 -3.27 -16.47 0.09
C GLU A 75 -4.78 -16.39 0.41
N LEU A 76 -5.40 -15.22 0.22
CA LEU A 76 -6.84 -15.08 0.39
C LEU A 76 -7.63 -15.92 -0.62
N ASP A 77 -7.12 -16.03 -1.87
CA ASP A 77 -7.69 -16.92 -2.89
C ASP A 77 -7.69 -18.40 -2.44
N LYS A 78 -6.65 -18.84 -1.77
CA LYS A 78 -6.57 -20.20 -1.21
C LYS A 78 -7.60 -20.43 -0.10
N ARG A 79 -7.85 -19.39 0.71
CA ARG A 79 -8.71 -19.48 1.89
C ARG A 79 -10.19 -19.32 1.56
N PHE A 80 -10.55 -18.39 0.67
CA PHE A 80 -11.93 -17.98 0.40
C PHE A 80 -12.40 -18.30 -1.01
N GLY A 81 -11.57 -18.90 -1.86
CA GLY A 81 -11.76 -18.89 -3.30
C GLY A 81 -11.36 -17.53 -3.86
N LYS A 82 -11.56 -17.30 -5.17
CA LYS A 82 -11.19 -16.02 -5.78
C LYS A 82 -11.80 -14.84 -5.01
N VAL A 83 -10.96 -13.86 -4.67
CA VAL A 83 -11.41 -12.59 -4.10
C VAL A 83 -11.41 -11.50 -5.16
N ASP A 84 -12.37 -10.58 -5.10
CA ASP A 84 -12.28 -9.31 -5.81
C ASP A 84 -11.38 -8.37 -5.01
N TYR A 85 -10.57 -7.56 -5.68
CA TYR A 85 -9.71 -6.64 -4.96
C TYR A 85 -9.61 -5.27 -5.63
N CYS A 86 -9.32 -4.27 -4.81
CA CYS A 86 -9.12 -2.89 -5.20
C CYS A 86 -7.75 -2.43 -4.71
N ILE A 87 -6.98 -1.81 -5.60
CA ILE A 87 -5.74 -1.12 -5.27
C ILE A 87 -6.00 0.38 -5.40
N ALA A 88 -5.85 1.12 -4.32
CA ALA A 88 -5.96 2.58 -4.31
C ALA A 88 -4.63 3.19 -3.90
N GLN A 89 -4.00 3.89 -4.85
CA GLN A 89 -2.72 4.56 -4.67
C GLN A 89 -2.94 5.89 -3.91
N GLY A 90 -2.56 5.91 -2.63
CA GLY A 90 -2.94 6.94 -1.67
C GLY A 90 -2.04 8.18 -1.62
N ALA A 91 -1.03 8.31 -2.50
CA ALA A 91 -0.10 9.45 -2.45
C ALA A 91 -0.80 10.81 -2.62
N MET A 92 -1.90 10.87 -3.38
CA MET A 92 -2.67 12.12 -3.51
C MET A 92 -3.24 12.56 -2.17
N TRP A 93 -3.66 11.62 -1.31
CA TRP A 93 -4.06 11.95 0.04
C TRP A 93 -2.86 12.43 0.89
N GLU A 94 -1.71 11.74 0.84
CA GLU A 94 -0.51 12.13 1.60
C GLU A 94 -0.03 13.55 1.25
N TRP A 95 -0.18 13.96 0.00
CA TRP A 95 0.20 15.29 -0.45
C TRP A 95 -0.88 16.35 -0.21
N GLY A 96 -2.16 15.95 -0.26
CA GLY A 96 -3.30 16.86 -0.35
C GLY A 96 -4.08 17.06 0.94
N TYR A 97 -4.04 16.15 1.93
CA TYR A 97 -4.90 16.18 3.12
C TYR A 97 -4.87 17.52 3.88
N ARG A 98 -3.75 18.22 3.86
CA ARG A 98 -3.56 19.51 4.53
C ARG A 98 -4.37 20.65 3.89
N ASN A 99 -4.65 20.54 2.60
CA ASN A 99 -5.33 21.57 1.85
C ASN A 99 -6.84 21.38 1.89
N SER A 100 -7.30 20.13 1.79
CA SER A 100 -8.72 19.81 1.81
C SER A 100 -8.96 18.32 2.07
N ASP A 101 -10.02 18.02 2.82
CA ASP A 101 -10.52 16.65 2.95
C ASP A 101 -11.23 16.18 1.66
N GLU A 102 -11.54 17.10 0.72
CA GLU A 102 -12.15 16.78 -0.57
C GLU A 102 -11.28 15.88 -1.45
N VAL A 103 -9.97 15.81 -1.20
CA VAL A 103 -9.05 14.90 -1.90
C VAL A 103 -9.53 13.44 -1.86
N LEU A 104 -10.23 13.03 -0.79
CA LEU A 104 -10.80 11.69 -0.69
C LEU A 104 -11.92 11.48 -1.69
N ASN A 105 -12.84 12.44 -1.83
CA ASN A 105 -13.93 12.38 -2.79
C ASN A 105 -13.42 12.51 -4.24
N GLU A 106 -12.44 13.36 -4.47
CA GLU A 106 -11.89 13.63 -5.79
C GLU A 106 -11.19 12.41 -6.39
N TYR A 107 -10.36 11.72 -5.62
CA TYR A 107 -9.50 10.64 -6.14
C TYR A 107 -9.96 9.23 -5.78
N TYR A 108 -10.79 9.05 -4.73
CA TYR A 108 -11.08 7.72 -4.17
C TYR A 108 -12.57 7.41 -4.01
N SER A 109 -13.47 8.15 -4.68
CA SER A 109 -14.92 7.90 -4.58
C SER A 109 -15.31 6.47 -4.96
N GLU A 110 -14.64 5.85 -5.94
CA GLU A 110 -14.88 4.47 -6.38
C GLU A 110 -14.59 3.43 -5.29
N VAL A 111 -13.74 3.76 -4.30
CA VAL A 111 -13.42 2.86 -3.17
C VAL A 111 -14.64 2.63 -2.28
N ARG A 112 -15.47 3.66 -2.06
CA ARG A 112 -16.71 3.52 -1.28
C ARG A 112 -17.70 2.58 -1.95
N ASP A 113 -17.84 2.68 -3.27
CA ASP A 113 -18.76 1.85 -4.05
C ASP A 113 -18.27 0.40 -4.11
N PHE A 114 -16.97 0.18 -4.00
CA PHE A 114 -16.37 -1.15 -3.90
C PHE A 114 -16.75 -1.85 -2.58
N ASP A 115 -16.92 -1.12 -1.48
CA ASP A 115 -17.41 -1.59 -0.18
C ASP A 115 -16.74 -2.89 0.29
N ALA A 116 -15.44 -2.82 0.54
CA ALA A 116 -14.60 -3.98 0.84
C ALA A 116 -14.93 -4.67 2.17
N ASN A 117 -14.75 -6.00 2.22
CA ASN A 117 -14.86 -6.80 3.45
C ASN A 117 -13.55 -6.75 4.28
N ILE A 118 -12.41 -6.79 3.60
CA ILE A 118 -11.08 -6.70 4.22
C ILE A 118 -10.40 -5.45 3.69
N ILE A 119 -9.89 -4.63 4.59
CA ILE A 119 -9.28 -3.35 4.26
C ILE A 119 -7.88 -3.31 4.85
N VAL A 120 -6.88 -3.05 4.00
CA VAL A 120 -5.48 -2.84 4.39
C VAL A 120 -5.11 -1.39 4.07
N ILE A 121 -4.78 -0.63 5.10
CA ILE A 121 -4.34 0.77 5.01
C ILE A 121 -2.87 0.82 5.38
N ARG A 122 -2.02 1.09 4.39
CA ARG A 122 -0.56 1.16 4.51
C ARG A 122 -0.05 2.44 3.85
N ILE A 123 0.00 3.53 4.60
CA ILE A 123 0.22 4.88 4.09
C ILE A 123 1.00 5.72 5.09
N GLY A 124 1.62 6.79 4.64
CA GLY A 124 2.27 7.79 5.49
C GLY A 124 3.67 8.21 5.02
N GLU A 125 4.37 7.38 4.26
CA GLU A 125 5.78 7.58 3.89
C GLU A 125 6.06 8.87 3.11
N ASN A 126 5.07 9.43 2.39
CA ASN A 126 5.22 10.69 1.67
C ASN A 126 4.83 11.93 2.51
N ILE A 127 4.43 11.73 3.76
CA ILE A 127 4.21 12.82 4.70
C ILE A 127 5.57 13.19 5.31
N THR A 128 6.03 14.41 5.08
CA THR A 128 7.28 14.88 5.67
C THR A 128 7.06 15.46 7.07
N ALA A 129 8.09 15.35 7.94
CA ALA A 129 8.03 15.89 9.30
C ALA A 129 7.60 17.38 9.37
N PRO A 130 8.15 18.30 8.55
CA PRO A 130 7.68 19.69 8.54
C PRO A 130 6.19 19.81 8.25
N LYS A 131 5.68 19.06 7.28
CA LYS A 131 4.27 19.06 6.93
C LYS A 131 3.37 18.59 8.06
N HIS A 132 3.78 17.55 8.77
CA HIS A 132 3.03 17.04 9.93
C HIS A 132 3.05 18.03 11.10
N LEU A 133 4.15 18.75 11.31
CA LEU A 133 4.24 19.77 12.37
C LEU A 133 3.39 21.00 12.07
N GLU A 134 3.22 21.34 10.79
CA GLU A 134 2.34 22.44 10.37
C GLU A 134 0.86 22.08 10.54
N VAL A 135 0.48 20.88 10.10
CA VAL A 135 -0.90 20.36 10.17
C VAL A 135 -0.86 18.92 10.60
N SER A 136 -1.36 18.63 11.81
CA SER A 136 -1.41 17.25 12.32
C SER A 136 -2.16 16.33 11.36
N CYS A 137 -1.53 15.20 10.99
CA CYS A 137 -2.18 14.23 10.12
C CYS A 137 -3.27 13.41 10.82
N LYS A 138 -3.25 13.32 12.17
CA LYS A 138 -4.16 12.45 12.94
C LYS A 138 -5.64 12.65 12.61
N PRO A 139 -6.22 13.89 12.71
CA PRO A 139 -7.64 14.08 12.41
C PRO A 139 -7.99 13.82 10.95
N HIS A 140 -7.08 14.10 10.02
CA HIS A 140 -7.27 13.83 8.60
C HIS A 140 -7.16 12.34 8.28
N PHE A 141 -6.24 11.63 8.95
CA PHE A 141 -6.13 10.18 8.84
C PHE A 141 -7.36 9.47 9.41
N ALA A 142 -7.89 9.94 10.56
CA ALA A 142 -9.13 9.42 11.10
C ALA A 142 -10.30 9.54 10.12
N LYS A 143 -10.42 10.69 9.42
CA LYS A 143 -11.43 10.89 8.35
C LYS A 143 -11.17 9.99 7.14
N ALA A 144 -9.90 9.79 6.75
CA ALA A 144 -9.57 8.88 5.66
C ALA A 144 -9.97 7.44 6.00
N VAL A 145 -9.73 6.98 7.21
CA VAL A 145 -10.18 5.66 7.68
C VAL A 145 -11.70 5.56 7.60
N ASP A 146 -12.45 6.56 8.11
CA ASP A 146 -13.92 6.58 8.02
C ASP A 146 -14.43 6.57 6.59
N PHE A 147 -13.73 7.22 5.69
CA PHE A 147 -14.07 7.23 4.26
C PHE A 147 -13.86 5.87 3.59
N LEU A 148 -12.79 5.17 3.93
CA LEU A 148 -12.39 3.89 3.32
C LEU A 148 -13.19 2.71 3.89
N VAL A 149 -13.67 2.81 5.14
CA VAL A 149 -14.38 1.73 5.83
C VAL A 149 -15.86 1.78 5.48
N GLY A 150 -16.27 0.87 4.61
CA GLY A 150 -17.66 0.70 4.18
C GLY A 150 -18.49 -0.15 5.14
N LYS A 151 -19.76 -0.36 4.78
CA LYS A 151 -20.72 -1.13 5.60
C LYS A 151 -20.41 -2.62 5.64
N SER A 152 -19.76 -3.14 4.61
CA SER A 152 -19.39 -4.56 4.51
C SER A 152 -18.07 -4.91 5.19
N ALA A 153 -17.39 -3.94 5.81
CA ALA A 153 -16.09 -4.15 6.44
C ALA A 153 -16.19 -5.14 7.61
N GLU A 154 -15.44 -6.23 7.51
CA GLU A 154 -15.34 -7.29 8.53
C GLU A 154 -14.00 -7.20 9.27
N LYS A 155 -12.94 -6.80 8.56
CA LYS A 155 -11.59 -6.67 9.10
C LYS A 155 -10.90 -5.44 8.50
N VAL A 156 -10.38 -4.57 9.36
CA VAL A 156 -9.60 -3.40 8.97
C VAL A 156 -8.22 -3.50 9.61
N ILE A 157 -7.18 -3.51 8.78
CA ILE A 157 -5.80 -3.56 9.20
C ILE A 157 -5.15 -2.23 8.84
N ILE A 158 -4.62 -1.55 9.84
CA ILE A 158 -3.82 -0.34 9.68
C ILE A 158 -2.39 -0.69 10.04
N THR A 159 -1.45 -0.41 9.13
CA THR A 159 -0.03 -0.63 9.41
C THR A 159 0.65 0.67 9.80
N ASP A 160 1.75 0.58 10.53
CA ASP A 160 2.72 1.66 10.49
C ASP A 160 3.50 1.64 9.17
N MET A 161 4.39 2.61 9.01
CA MET A 161 5.21 2.74 7.80
C MET A 161 6.35 1.72 7.78
N PHE A 162 6.86 1.44 6.59
CA PHE A 162 8.04 0.60 6.43
C PHE A 162 9.29 1.29 6.98
N TRP A 163 9.43 2.60 6.77
CA TRP A 163 10.49 3.41 7.39
C TRP A 163 9.94 4.20 8.57
N TYR A 164 10.72 4.28 9.64
CA TYR A 164 10.30 5.04 10.82
C TYR A 164 10.03 6.51 10.50
N ALA A 165 8.94 7.02 11.04
CA ALA A 165 8.64 8.45 11.03
C ALA A 165 7.91 8.84 12.34
N ILE A 166 8.09 10.10 12.74
CA ILE A 166 7.56 10.64 14.00
C ILE A 166 6.03 10.58 14.14
N TYR A 167 5.33 10.37 13.03
CA TYR A 167 3.86 10.27 13.01
C TYR A 167 3.35 8.82 12.94
N ASN A 168 4.23 7.80 13.07
CA ASN A 168 3.79 6.40 13.23
C ASN A 168 2.84 6.23 14.42
N ASP A 169 3.08 6.97 15.49
CA ASP A 169 2.22 6.94 16.67
C ASP A 169 0.79 7.39 16.35
N CYS A 170 0.61 8.39 15.48
CA CYS A 170 -0.74 8.84 15.15
C CYS A 170 -1.52 7.80 14.33
N LEU A 171 -0.86 6.97 13.52
CA LEU A 171 -1.51 5.86 12.80
C LEU A 171 -2.00 4.81 13.78
N ARG A 172 -1.17 4.44 14.76
CA ARG A 172 -1.53 3.50 15.82
C ARG A 172 -2.66 4.02 16.68
N GLU A 173 -2.57 5.28 17.15
CA GLU A 173 -3.60 5.89 17.97
C GLU A 173 -4.98 5.90 17.27
N VAL A 174 -5.04 6.29 15.98
CA VAL A 174 -6.29 6.26 15.21
C VAL A 174 -6.81 4.82 15.06
N CYS A 175 -5.90 3.86 14.84
CA CYS A 175 -6.26 2.45 14.76
C CYS A 175 -6.92 1.96 16.05
N GLU A 176 -6.32 2.27 17.20
CA GLU A 176 -6.82 1.91 18.53
C GLU A 176 -8.15 2.61 18.86
N GLU A 177 -8.24 3.91 18.60
CA GLU A 177 -9.46 4.71 18.82
C GLU A 177 -10.67 4.20 18.05
N LYS A 178 -10.42 3.65 16.85
CA LYS A 178 -11.48 3.09 15.98
C LYS A 178 -11.70 1.59 16.16
N GLY A 179 -10.96 0.94 17.06
CA GLY A 179 -11.09 -0.50 17.33
C GLY A 179 -10.65 -1.39 16.17
N HIS A 180 -9.70 -0.92 15.35
CA HIS A 180 -9.16 -1.68 14.21
C HIS A 180 -7.92 -2.48 14.60
N THR A 181 -7.44 -3.33 13.72
CA THR A 181 -6.29 -4.19 13.95
C THR A 181 -5.00 -3.50 13.49
N PHE A 182 -4.06 -3.29 14.41
CA PHE A 182 -2.77 -2.70 14.09
C PHE A 182 -1.76 -3.77 13.64
N CYS A 183 -0.99 -3.48 12.60
CA CYS A 183 0.07 -4.33 12.08
C CYS A 183 1.40 -3.57 12.04
N HIS A 184 2.34 -3.96 12.88
CA HIS A 184 3.66 -3.34 12.96
C HIS A 184 4.57 -3.79 11.81
N LEU A 185 5.18 -2.84 11.10
CA LEU A 185 6.09 -3.07 9.97
C LEU A 185 7.45 -2.38 10.11
N THR A 186 7.51 -1.28 10.88
CA THR A 186 8.68 -0.38 10.89
C THR A 186 10.00 -1.06 11.29
N ASP A 187 9.96 -2.12 12.10
CA ASP A 187 11.18 -2.87 12.45
C ASP A 187 11.84 -3.59 11.26
N LEU A 188 11.11 -3.76 10.14
CA LEU A 188 11.66 -4.34 8.90
C LEU A 188 12.77 -3.46 8.29
N GLU A 189 12.75 -2.15 8.53
CA GLU A 189 13.83 -1.25 8.06
C GLU A 189 15.21 -1.55 8.65
N ASN A 190 15.24 -2.21 9.82
CA ASN A 190 16.48 -2.58 10.50
C ASN A 190 17.22 -3.76 9.84
N ASP A 191 16.54 -4.48 8.96
CA ASP A 191 17.13 -5.56 8.17
C ASP A 191 17.31 -5.13 6.71
N GLU A 192 18.54 -4.80 6.32
CA GLU A 192 18.85 -4.37 4.96
C GLU A 192 18.46 -5.39 3.88
N SER A 193 18.33 -6.67 4.22
CA SER A 193 17.91 -7.71 3.28
C SER A 193 16.45 -7.58 2.85
N THR A 194 15.63 -6.83 3.60
CA THR A 194 14.25 -6.53 3.23
C THR A 194 14.16 -5.51 2.10
N MET A 195 15.22 -4.71 1.87
CA MET A 195 15.26 -3.68 0.84
C MET A 195 15.87 -4.20 -0.45
N ALA A 196 15.56 -3.53 -1.56
CA ALA A 196 16.13 -3.84 -2.89
C ALA A 196 17.53 -3.22 -3.10
N LYS A 197 18.32 -3.06 -2.03
CA LYS A 197 19.67 -2.45 -2.08
C LYS A 197 20.56 -3.21 -3.06
N GLY A 198 21.20 -2.45 -3.96
CA GLY A 198 22.08 -2.99 -4.99
C GLY A 198 21.36 -3.62 -6.20
N LEU A 199 20.03 -3.62 -6.23
CA LEU A 199 19.22 -4.09 -7.37
C LEU A 199 18.85 -2.96 -8.33
N PHE A 200 18.82 -1.72 -7.85
CA PHE A 200 18.50 -0.53 -8.63
C PHE A 200 19.57 0.55 -8.45
N GLU A 201 19.83 1.33 -9.52
CA GLU A 201 20.75 2.47 -9.45
C GLU A 201 20.17 3.62 -8.61
N HIS A 202 18.86 3.89 -8.78
CA HIS A 202 18.19 4.95 -8.05
C HIS A 202 18.01 4.57 -6.59
N LYS A 203 18.67 5.30 -5.68
CA LYS A 203 18.70 4.99 -4.25
C LYS A 203 17.32 4.91 -3.60
N GLY A 204 16.38 5.77 -4.06
CA GLY A 204 15.01 5.76 -3.58
C GLY A 204 14.31 4.44 -3.92
N VAL A 205 14.43 3.96 -5.17
CA VAL A 205 13.89 2.64 -5.56
C VAL A 205 14.59 1.52 -4.80
N ALA A 206 15.92 1.55 -4.73
CA ALA A 206 16.72 0.54 -4.01
C ALA A 206 16.41 0.47 -2.50
N GLY A 207 15.92 1.56 -1.92
CA GLY A 207 15.49 1.60 -0.52
C GLY A 207 14.11 0.99 -0.28
N HIS A 208 13.30 0.77 -1.32
CA HIS A 208 12.00 0.12 -1.17
C HIS A 208 12.15 -1.36 -0.84
N PRO A 209 11.10 -2.00 -0.28
CA PRO A 209 11.12 -3.45 -0.03
C PRO A 209 11.34 -4.22 -1.34
N GLY A 210 12.38 -5.08 -1.36
CA GLY A 210 12.56 -6.08 -2.40
C GLY A 210 11.63 -7.28 -2.18
N ASP A 211 11.77 -8.34 -2.98
CA ASP A 211 10.89 -9.53 -2.89
C ASP A 211 10.77 -10.09 -1.46
N TYR A 212 11.89 -10.17 -0.74
CA TYR A 212 11.86 -10.63 0.65
C TYR A 212 11.14 -9.67 1.59
N GLY A 213 11.36 -8.37 1.47
CA GLY A 213 10.64 -7.37 2.26
C GLY A 213 9.15 -7.36 1.96
N MET A 214 8.76 -7.51 0.70
CA MET A 214 7.36 -7.64 0.29
C MET A 214 6.71 -8.90 0.89
N GLN A 215 7.44 -10.02 0.93
CA GLN A 215 6.97 -11.24 1.60
C GLN A 215 6.77 -11.02 3.10
N CYS A 216 7.73 -10.38 3.78
CA CYS A 216 7.61 -10.05 5.21
C CYS A 216 6.39 -9.16 5.50
N ILE A 217 6.12 -8.15 4.65
CA ILE A 217 4.93 -7.31 4.77
C ILE A 217 3.66 -8.15 4.59
N ALA A 218 3.61 -8.99 3.55
CA ALA A 218 2.46 -9.84 3.27
C ALA A 218 2.17 -10.81 4.43
N ASP A 219 3.20 -11.47 4.96
CA ASP A 219 3.08 -12.45 6.05
C ASP A 219 2.50 -11.80 7.32
N ARG A 220 2.96 -10.59 7.66
CA ARG A 220 2.45 -9.85 8.83
C ARG A 220 1.00 -9.42 8.65
N ILE A 221 0.65 -8.92 7.47
CA ILE A 221 -0.73 -8.54 7.15
C ILE A 221 -1.65 -9.77 7.20
N LEU A 222 -1.24 -10.88 6.59
CA LEU A 222 -2.00 -12.14 6.62
C LEU A 222 -2.18 -12.68 8.04
N ALA A 223 -1.14 -12.62 8.87
CA ALA A 223 -1.25 -13.00 10.28
C ALA A 223 -2.35 -12.19 10.98
N LYS A 224 -2.45 -10.87 10.69
CA LYS A 224 -3.49 -10.00 11.26
C LYS A 224 -4.88 -10.21 10.64
N ILE A 225 -4.96 -10.60 9.37
CA ILE A 225 -6.24 -10.94 8.73
C ILE A 225 -6.83 -12.20 9.39
N PHE A 226 -5.99 -13.20 9.69
CA PHE A 226 -6.43 -14.50 10.22
C PHE A 226 -6.42 -14.60 11.76
N GLU A 227 -5.96 -13.55 12.46
CA GLU A 227 -6.06 -13.44 13.91
C GLU A 227 -7.54 -13.32 14.33
N GLU A 228 -8.00 -14.27 15.19
CA GLU A 228 -9.37 -14.32 15.75
C GLU A 228 -9.62 -13.23 16.82
#